data_5a1077ae66f0bba8964adb1f3a0f6b5f
#
_entry.id   5a1077ae66f0bba8964adb1f3a0f6b5f
#
_cell.length_a   1.000
_cell.length_b   1.000
_cell.length_c   1.000
_cell.angle_alpha   90.00
_cell.angle_beta   90.00
_cell.angle_gamma   90.00
#
_symmetry.space_group_name_H-M   'P 1'
#
loop_
_entity.id
_entity.type
_entity.pdbx_description
1 polymer ?
#
loop_
_entity_poly.entity_id
_entity_poly.type
_entity_poly.pdbx_seq_one_letter_code
_entity_poly.pdbx_strand_id
1 'polypeptide(L)'
;MKIFAFLLAALLPILSIQASDHDIPKLTLSASGAIRKPSDELQLKIGVVTLKETAEEALAENSGKMQEVIANLESLRLTKEDYETSHFSINPTYTPYPKNPPENWKPSINGYEVSNTLLIHTSKLEMAGKIIDMANQAGANSITDIRFGLHNSRDYWSEALAAAASNAVKDAQVIAQATGIKLVRVLSVTLNQTQVSSRNLDFASIANAAGSVVTPIEPGEVSITANVTLIYEIQ
;
A
#
# COMPACT_ATOMS: atom_id res chain seq x y z
N MET A 1 41.52 -38.00 -76.75
CA MET A 1 40.71 -38.92 -75.95
C MET A 1 40.54 -38.33 -74.55
N LYS A 2 39.42 -37.64 -74.27
CA LYS A 2 39.15 -36.97 -72.98
C LYS A 2 38.08 -37.81 -72.24
N ILE A 3 38.45 -38.38 -71.11
CA ILE A 3 37.57 -39.18 -70.26
C ILE A 3 36.90 -38.21 -69.26
N PHE A 4 35.57 -38.06 -69.36
CA PHE A 4 34.74 -37.32 -68.42
C PHE A 4 34.32 -38.28 -67.31
N ALA A 5 34.77 -38.01 -66.08
CA ALA A 5 34.32 -38.69 -64.92
C ALA A 5 33.07 -37.96 -64.34
N PHE A 6 31.90 -38.68 -64.35
CA PHE A 6 30.66 -38.22 -63.76
C PHE A 6 30.69 -38.53 -62.21
N LEU A 7 30.71 -37.49 -61.41
CA LEU A 7 30.60 -37.59 -59.95
C LEU A 7 29.12 -37.58 -59.58
N LEU A 8 28.57 -38.72 -59.23
CA LEU A 8 27.19 -38.86 -58.76
C LEU A 8 27.12 -38.49 -57.28
N ALA A 9 26.65 -37.29 -56.98
CA ALA A 9 26.42 -36.83 -55.60
C ALA A 9 25.12 -37.47 -55.09
N ALA A 10 25.23 -38.39 -54.13
CA ALA A 10 24.11 -39.02 -53.44
C ALA A 10 23.54 -38.02 -52.42
N LEU A 11 22.37 -37.45 -52.70
CA LEU A 11 21.61 -36.58 -51.83
C LEU A 11 20.87 -37.46 -50.78
N LEU A 12 21.41 -37.56 -49.56
CA LEU A 12 20.73 -38.22 -48.43
C LEU A 12 19.66 -37.25 -47.89
N PRO A 13 18.38 -37.68 -47.77
CA PRO A 13 17.38 -36.86 -47.11
C PRO A 13 17.66 -36.85 -45.62
N ILE A 14 17.89 -35.68 -45.05
CA ILE A 14 17.93 -35.45 -43.61
C ILE A 14 16.49 -35.56 -43.13
N LEU A 15 16.11 -36.71 -42.53
CA LEU A 15 14.89 -36.86 -41.77
C LEU A 15 15.04 -35.98 -40.51
N SER A 16 14.42 -34.82 -40.51
CA SER A 16 14.20 -34.05 -39.30
C SER A 16 13.21 -34.82 -38.40
N ILE A 17 13.72 -35.45 -37.37
CA ILE A 17 12.90 -35.99 -36.28
C ILE A 17 12.35 -34.77 -35.53
N GLN A 18 11.13 -34.37 -35.85
CA GLN A 18 10.36 -33.47 -35.01
C GLN A 18 10.03 -34.27 -33.76
N ALA A 19 10.73 -33.98 -32.65
CA ALA A 19 10.31 -34.41 -31.35
C ALA A 19 8.93 -33.76 -31.11
N SER A 20 7.85 -34.57 -31.16
CA SER A 20 6.55 -34.13 -30.70
C SER A 20 6.68 -33.88 -29.20
N ASP A 21 6.69 -32.63 -28.80
CA ASP A 21 6.54 -32.22 -27.40
C ASP A 21 5.17 -32.79 -26.97
N HIS A 22 5.19 -33.88 -26.24
CA HIS A 22 3.97 -34.48 -25.69
C HIS A 22 3.53 -33.54 -24.60
N ASP A 23 2.60 -32.64 -24.96
CA ASP A 23 2.03 -31.67 -24.04
C ASP A 23 1.30 -32.46 -22.94
N ILE A 24 1.94 -32.52 -21.77
CA ILE A 24 1.41 -33.24 -20.62
C ILE A 24 0.09 -32.58 -20.23
N PRO A 25 -1.04 -33.33 -20.17
CA PRO A 25 -2.32 -32.76 -19.73
C PRO A 25 -2.18 -32.11 -18.36
N LYS A 26 -2.67 -30.88 -18.23
CA LYS A 26 -2.45 -30.06 -17.05
C LYS A 26 -3.77 -29.44 -16.56
N LEU A 27 -3.92 -29.42 -15.24
CA LEU A 27 -4.91 -28.61 -14.54
C LEU A 27 -4.19 -27.42 -13.89
N THR A 28 -4.54 -26.22 -14.31
CA THR A 28 -4.05 -24.97 -13.69
C THR A 28 -5.17 -24.36 -12.88
N LEU A 29 -4.91 -24.05 -11.64
CA LEU A 29 -5.87 -23.38 -10.75
C LEU A 29 -5.17 -22.37 -9.86
N SER A 30 -5.91 -21.33 -9.47
CA SER A 30 -5.44 -20.32 -8.51
C SER A 30 -6.43 -20.21 -7.37
N ALA A 31 -5.92 -20.16 -6.15
CA ALA A 31 -6.73 -19.95 -4.97
C ALA A 31 -6.13 -18.88 -4.09
N SER A 32 -6.98 -18.21 -3.32
CA SER A 32 -6.60 -17.24 -2.31
C SER A 32 -6.80 -17.81 -0.91
N GLY A 33 -5.98 -17.33 0.03
CA GLY A 33 -6.16 -17.53 1.46
C GLY A 33 -6.09 -16.19 2.16
N ALA A 34 -7.06 -15.89 2.99
CA ALA A 34 -7.10 -14.65 3.75
C ALA A 34 -7.16 -14.98 5.25
N ILE A 35 -6.39 -14.23 6.02
CA ILE A 35 -6.46 -14.24 7.48
C ILE A 35 -6.78 -12.83 7.98
N ARG A 36 -7.37 -12.71 9.14
CA ARG A 36 -7.66 -11.45 9.80
C ARG A 36 -6.97 -11.40 11.15
N LYS A 37 -6.37 -10.27 11.44
CA LYS A 37 -5.70 -10.01 12.72
C LYS A 37 -6.17 -8.66 13.25
N PRO A 38 -6.36 -8.50 14.57
CA PRO A 38 -6.55 -7.18 15.15
C PRO A 38 -5.38 -6.28 14.76
N SER A 39 -5.65 -5.01 14.45
CA SER A 39 -4.58 -4.03 14.26
C SER A 39 -3.79 -3.83 15.55
N ASP A 40 -2.50 -3.60 15.44
CA ASP A 40 -1.57 -3.35 16.56
C ASP A 40 -0.73 -2.07 16.36
N GLU A 41 -0.94 -1.36 15.24
CA GLU A 41 -0.28 -0.11 14.92
C GLU A 41 -1.30 0.93 14.42
N LEU A 42 -1.18 2.15 14.95
CA LEU A 42 -1.83 3.35 14.45
C LEU A 42 -0.81 4.20 13.71
N GLN A 43 -1.14 4.61 12.50
CA GLN A 43 -0.41 5.61 11.72
C GLN A 43 -1.34 6.76 11.38
N LEU A 44 -0.87 8.00 11.56
CA LEU A 44 -1.58 9.19 11.12
C LEU A 44 -0.61 10.33 10.87
N LYS A 45 -1.01 11.28 10.00
CA LYS A 45 -0.26 12.50 9.76
C LYS A 45 -0.94 13.68 10.43
N ILE A 46 -0.16 14.44 11.20
CA ILE A 46 -0.57 15.67 11.86
C ILE A 46 0.28 16.81 11.35
N GLY A 47 -0.35 17.81 10.76
CA GLY A 47 0.32 18.94 10.14
C GLY A 47 -0.14 20.29 10.68
N VAL A 48 0.77 21.25 10.62
CA VAL A 48 0.52 22.68 10.80
C VAL A 48 0.82 23.36 9.48
N VAL A 49 -0.18 24.07 8.97
CA VAL A 49 -0.05 24.93 7.79
C VAL A 49 -0.28 26.37 8.24
N THR A 50 0.65 27.26 7.92
CA THR A 50 0.57 28.70 8.22
C THR A 50 0.77 29.52 6.95
N LEU A 51 0.08 30.67 6.86
CA LEU A 51 0.17 31.60 5.74
C LEU A 51 0.39 33.00 6.29
N LYS A 52 1.47 33.67 5.88
CA LYS A 52 1.81 35.07 6.24
C LYS A 52 2.35 35.82 5.04
N GLU A 53 2.49 37.14 5.19
CA GLU A 53 3.06 38.01 4.15
C GLU A 53 4.55 37.74 3.92
N THR A 54 5.29 37.37 4.97
CA THR A 54 6.71 37.01 4.89
C THR A 54 6.97 35.55 5.25
N ALA A 55 8.00 34.97 4.65
CA ALA A 55 8.41 33.59 4.95
C ALA A 55 8.88 33.42 6.41
N GLU A 56 9.51 34.45 6.97
CA GLU A 56 10.01 34.48 8.35
C GLU A 56 8.85 34.39 9.35
N GLU A 57 7.80 35.21 9.18
CA GLU A 57 6.61 35.22 10.04
C GLU A 57 5.84 33.89 9.92
N ALA A 58 5.67 33.38 8.69
CA ALA A 58 5.00 32.09 8.47
C ALA A 58 5.74 30.95 9.14
N LEU A 59 7.08 30.94 9.05
CA LEU A 59 7.93 29.93 9.67
C LEU A 59 7.92 30.03 11.20
N ALA A 60 8.02 31.24 11.75
CA ALA A 60 8.00 31.45 13.20
C ALA A 60 6.70 30.94 13.82
N GLU A 61 5.54 31.31 13.24
CA GLU A 61 4.23 30.83 13.71
C GLU A 61 4.10 29.31 13.57
N ASN A 62 4.52 28.75 12.41
CA ASN A 62 4.46 27.31 12.16
C ASN A 62 5.27 26.54 13.20
N SER A 63 6.51 26.99 13.44
CA SER A 63 7.42 26.34 14.39
C SER A 63 6.88 26.41 15.82
N GLY A 64 6.30 27.54 16.24
CA GLY A 64 5.69 27.67 17.56
C GLY A 64 4.52 26.69 17.75
N LYS A 65 3.58 26.65 16.80
CA LYS A 65 2.45 25.70 16.84
C LYS A 65 2.92 24.24 16.82
N MET A 66 3.90 23.91 15.99
CA MET A 66 4.40 22.55 15.92
C MET A 66 5.10 22.13 17.22
N GLN A 67 5.79 23.04 17.91
CA GLN A 67 6.35 22.77 19.24
C GLN A 67 5.25 22.46 20.26
N GLU A 68 4.13 23.19 20.25
CA GLU A 68 2.98 22.93 21.11
C GLU A 68 2.33 21.58 20.79
N VAL A 69 2.20 21.23 19.50
CA VAL A 69 1.72 19.91 19.06
C VAL A 69 2.61 18.83 19.64
N ILE A 70 3.93 18.93 19.47
CA ILE A 70 4.89 17.94 19.99
C ILE A 70 4.78 17.82 21.53
N ALA A 71 4.74 18.94 22.25
CA ALA A 71 4.61 18.94 23.70
C ALA A 71 3.32 18.22 24.17
N ASN A 72 2.21 18.43 23.45
CA ASN A 72 0.95 17.74 23.74
C ASN A 72 1.03 16.24 23.45
N LEU A 73 1.69 15.83 22.36
CA LEU A 73 1.93 14.41 22.05
C LEU A 73 2.80 13.74 23.13
N GLU A 74 3.86 14.40 23.58
CA GLU A 74 4.72 13.90 24.66
C GLU A 74 3.98 13.81 26.00
N SER A 75 3.03 14.72 26.27
CA SER A 75 2.16 14.63 27.46
C SER A 75 1.26 13.39 27.45
N LEU A 76 0.93 12.86 26.28
CA LEU A 76 0.24 11.60 26.05
C LEU A 76 1.19 10.38 26.13
N ARG A 77 2.42 10.59 26.57
CA ARG A 77 3.48 9.59 26.64
C ARG A 77 3.89 9.02 25.28
N LEU A 78 3.66 9.77 24.19
CA LEU A 78 4.33 9.48 22.94
C LEU A 78 5.81 9.88 23.05
N THR A 79 6.69 9.05 22.56
CA THR A 79 8.13 9.27 22.61
C THR A 79 8.63 9.70 21.22
N LYS A 80 9.89 10.09 21.14
CA LYS A 80 10.52 10.43 19.84
C LYS A 80 10.59 9.27 18.86
N GLU A 81 10.34 8.05 19.32
CA GLU A 81 10.23 6.86 18.50
C GLU A 81 8.83 6.72 17.88
N ASP A 82 7.81 7.37 18.48
CA ASP A 82 6.42 7.32 18.02
C ASP A 82 6.10 8.36 16.93
N TYR A 83 7.02 9.30 16.61
CA TYR A 83 6.76 10.33 15.58
C TYR A 83 8.04 10.81 14.90
N GLU A 84 7.90 11.21 13.64
CA GLU A 84 8.97 11.80 12.82
C GLU A 84 8.41 12.89 11.91
N THR A 85 9.27 13.82 11.46
CA THR A 85 8.87 14.80 10.44
C THR A 85 8.83 14.11 9.07
N SER A 86 7.65 14.03 8.48
CA SER A 86 7.45 13.40 7.17
C SER A 86 7.43 14.39 6.01
N HIS A 87 7.11 15.66 6.28
CA HIS A 87 7.10 16.72 5.27
C HIS A 87 7.38 18.08 5.90
N PHE A 88 8.20 18.88 5.20
CA PHE A 88 8.42 20.27 5.51
C PHE A 88 8.60 21.08 4.22
N SER A 89 7.84 22.17 4.07
CA SER A 89 7.99 23.06 2.90
C SER A 89 7.65 24.49 3.23
N ILE A 90 8.29 25.41 2.51
CA ILE A 90 8.00 26.85 2.50
C ILE A 90 7.78 27.23 1.04
N ASN A 91 6.59 27.67 0.70
CA ASN A 91 6.22 28.01 -0.67
C ASN A 91 5.65 29.41 -0.78
N PRO A 92 6.06 30.22 -1.77
CA PRO A 92 5.39 31.47 -2.06
C PRO A 92 3.97 31.19 -2.58
N THR A 93 3.00 31.97 -2.13
CA THR A 93 1.66 32.04 -2.68
C THR A 93 1.55 33.25 -3.62
N TYR A 94 0.74 33.11 -4.67
CA TYR A 94 0.62 34.11 -5.70
C TYR A 94 -0.79 34.67 -5.79
N THR A 95 -0.90 35.91 -6.22
CA THR A 95 -2.19 36.53 -6.51
C THR A 95 -2.97 35.68 -7.53
N PRO A 96 -4.27 35.40 -7.26
CA PRO A 96 -5.08 34.60 -8.17
C PRO A 96 -5.25 35.32 -9.52
N TYR A 97 -5.38 34.56 -10.59
CA TYR A 97 -5.61 35.08 -11.93
C TYR A 97 -6.98 35.83 -11.96
N PRO A 98 -7.02 37.14 -12.27
CA PRO A 98 -8.28 37.89 -12.27
C PRO A 98 -9.17 37.51 -13.46
N LYS A 99 -10.50 37.69 -13.30
CA LYS A 99 -11.46 37.39 -14.39
C LYS A 99 -11.21 38.22 -15.65
N ASN A 100 -10.77 39.49 -15.48
CA ASN A 100 -10.44 40.42 -16.57
C ASN A 100 -9.02 40.92 -16.34
N PRO A 101 -7.97 40.19 -16.74
CA PRO A 101 -6.60 40.61 -16.52
C PRO A 101 -6.25 41.78 -17.43
N PRO A 102 -5.50 42.79 -16.96
CA PRO A 102 -4.83 43.77 -17.82
C PRO A 102 -3.87 43.06 -18.78
N GLU A 103 -3.60 43.70 -19.94
CA GLU A 103 -2.77 43.09 -21.00
C GLU A 103 -1.37 42.66 -20.55
N ASN A 104 -0.83 43.31 -19.51
CA ASN A 104 0.50 43.03 -18.94
C ASN A 104 0.41 42.44 -17.54
N TRP A 105 -0.72 41.81 -17.14
CA TRP A 105 -0.86 41.24 -15.82
C TRP A 105 0.12 40.07 -15.62
N LYS A 106 0.77 40.07 -14.47
CA LYS A 106 1.65 38.95 -14.02
C LYS A 106 1.30 38.62 -12.57
N PRO A 107 1.36 37.34 -12.19
CA PRO A 107 1.19 36.96 -10.80
C PRO A 107 2.30 37.58 -9.95
N SER A 108 1.93 38.12 -8.81
CA SER A 108 2.88 38.61 -7.79
C SER A 108 2.74 37.75 -6.53
N ILE A 109 3.82 37.65 -5.79
CA ILE A 109 3.79 36.96 -4.49
C ILE A 109 2.90 37.78 -3.55
N ASN A 110 1.92 37.11 -2.92
CA ASN A 110 1.02 37.73 -1.95
C ASN A 110 1.15 37.13 -0.55
N GLY A 111 2.07 36.18 -0.34
CA GLY A 111 2.35 35.57 0.93
C GLY A 111 3.25 34.33 0.80
N TYR A 112 3.46 33.68 1.94
CA TYR A 112 4.22 32.45 2.03
C TYR A 112 3.46 31.45 2.89
N GLU A 113 3.32 30.25 2.36
CA GLU A 113 2.76 29.11 3.06
C GLU A 113 3.88 28.23 3.60
N VAL A 114 3.82 27.91 4.88
CA VAL A 114 4.69 26.92 5.52
C VAL A 114 3.86 25.72 5.94
N SER A 115 4.25 24.55 5.47
CA SER A 115 3.66 23.29 5.86
C SER A 115 4.70 22.42 6.59
N ASN A 116 4.35 21.94 7.77
CA ASN A 116 5.16 21.05 8.58
C ASN A 116 4.27 19.89 9.05
N THR A 117 4.64 18.64 8.75
CA THR A 117 3.81 17.48 8.99
C THR A 117 4.61 16.40 9.71
N LEU A 118 4.08 15.92 10.81
CA LEU A 118 4.56 14.74 11.53
C LEU A 118 3.82 13.50 11.04
N LEU A 119 4.55 12.42 10.83
CA LEU A 119 4.02 11.07 10.77
C LEU A 119 4.10 10.50 12.19
N ILE A 120 2.97 10.06 12.71
CA ILE A 120 2.87 9.35 13.99
C ILE A 120 2.67 7.88 13.69
N HIS A 121 3.39 7.03 14.39
CA HIS A 121 3.25 5.59 14.41
C HIS A 121 3.35 5.09 15.85
N THR A 122 2.31 4.45 16.33
CA THR A 122 2.26 4.02 17.74
C THR A 122 1.37 2.80 17.92
N SER A 123 1.69 1.99 18.94
CA SER A 123 0.85 0.87 19.35
C SER A 123 -0.31 1.26 20.28
N LYS A 124 -0.43 2.55 20.64
CA LYS A 124 -1.46 3.06 21.55
C LYS A 124 -2.74 3.39 20.80
N LEU A 125 -3.38 2.38 20.22
CA LEU A 125 -4.51 2.52 19.30
C LEU A 125 -5.70 3.25 19.93
N GLU A 126 -5.98 3.00 21.19
CA GLU A 126 -7.06 3.59 21.97
C GLU A 126 -6.89 5.10 22.20
N MET A 127 -5.68 5.62 21.96
CA MET A 127 -5.38 7.04 22.09
C MET A 127 -5.63 7.84 20.83
N ALA A 128 -6.00 7.20 19.71
CA ALA A 128 -6.14 7.85 18.40
C ALA A 128 -6.99 9.14 18.47
N GLY A 129 -8.19 9.08 19.01
CA GLY A 129 -9.06 10.24 19.15
C GLY A 129 -8.42 11.33 20.01
N LYS A 130 -7.82 10.96 21.15
CA LYS A 130 -7.18 11.91 22.06
C LYS A 130 -5.95 12.58 21.44
N ILE A 131 -5.16 11.84 20.65
CA ILE A 131 -4.02 12.39 19.90
C ILE A 131 -4.50 13.48 18.94
N ILE A 132 -5.58 13.19 18.19
CA ILE A 132 -6.18 14.12 17.23
C ILE A 132 -6.69 15.38 17.94
N ASP A 133 -7.47 15.21 19.00
CA ASP A 133 -8.08 16.32 19.74
C ASP A 133 -7.01 17.24 20.34
N MET A 134 -5.98 16.69 20.97
CA MET A 134 -4.90 17.48 21.58
C MET A 134 -4.02 18.16 20.53
N ALA A 135 -3.76 17.51 19.40
CA ALA A 135 -3.03 18.13 18.31
C ALA A 135 -3.81 19.32 17.71
N ASN A 136 -5.11 19.16 17.50
CA ASN A 136 -5.96 20.24 17.01
C ASN A 136 -6.01 21.41 17.99
N GLN A 137 -6.11 21.16 19.30
CA GLN A 137 -6.06 22.20 20.35
C GLN A 137 -4.73 22.97 20.37
N ALA A 138 -3.63 22.28 20.02
CA ALA A 138 -2.29 22.89 19.89
C ALA A 138 -2.07 23.63 18.57
N GLY A 139 -3.08 23.71 17.70
CA GLY A 139 -3.01 24.45 16.43
C GLY A 139 -2.66 23.62 15.21
N ALA A 140 -2.66 22.29 15.28
CA ALA A 140 -2.65 21.46 14.09
C ALA A 140 -3.95 21.70 13.30
N ASN A 141 -3.81 21.91 11.98
CA ASN A 141 -4.93 22.21 11.09
C ASN A 141 -4.98 21.30 9.84
N SER A 142 -4.11 20.30 9.81
CA SER A 142 -4.09 19.25 8.79
C SER A 142 -3.91 17.90 9.46
N ILE A 143 -4.95 17.07 9.41
CA ILE A 143 -4.92 15.69 9.96
C ILE A 143 -5.38 14.75 8.86
N THR A 144 -4.50 13.85 8.46
CA THR A 144 -4.73 12.96 7.31
C THR A 144 -4.14 11.57 7.54
N ASP A 145 -4.45 10.67 6.61
CA ASP A 145 -3.85 9.32 6.54
C ASP A 145 -4.01 8.49 7.83
N ILE A 146 -5.19 8.59 8.49
CA ILE A 146 -5.47 7.78 9.67
C ILE A 146 -5.62 6.33 9.23
N ARG A 147 -4.69 5.48 9.69
CA ARG A 147 -4.62 4.09 9.32
C ARG A 147 -4.36 3.21 10.51
N PHE A 148 -5.13 2.12 10.61
CA PHE A 148 -4.86 1.03 11.52
C PHE A 148 -4.24 -0.13 10.75
N GLY A 149 -3.09 -0.58 11.19
CA GLY A 149 -2.25 -1.56 10.51
C GLY A 149 -1.72 -2.64 11.44
N LEU A 150 -0.75 -3.37 10.92
CA LEU A 150 0.09 -4.30 11.68
C LEU A 150 1.53 -3.80 11.60
N HIS A 151 2.16 -3.68 12.75
CA HIS A 151 3.57 -3.27 12.84
C HIS A 151 4.48 -4.19 12.04
N ASN A 152 4.27 -5.49 12.14
CA ASN A 152 4.99 -6.48 11.34
C ASN A 152 4.01 -7.44 10.65
N SER A 153 3.42 -7.02 9.54
CA SER A 153 2.50 -7.84 8.76
C SER A 153 3.17 -9.11 8.18
N ARG A 154 4.51 -9.09 8.03
CA ARG A 154 5.26 -10.23 7.45
C ARG A 154 5.19 -11.48 8.32
N ASP A 155 5.05 -11.35 9.63
CA ASP A 155 4.96 -12.48 10.55
C ASP A 155 3.75 -13.37 10.27
N TYR A 156 2.71 -12.80 9.67
CA TYR A 156 1.46 -13.50 9.34
C TYR A 156 1.39 -14.03 7.90
N TRP A 157 2.41 -13.76 7.06
CA TRP A 157 2.39 -14.20 5.66
C TRP A 157 2.37 -15.72 5.51
N SER A 158 3.09 -16.43 6.37
CA SER A 158 3.12 -17.90 6.34
C SER A 158 1.75 -18.52 6.57
N GLU A 159 0.95 -17.95 7.47
CA GLU A 159 -0.40 -18.39 7.75
C GLU A 159 -1.34 -18.16 6.56
N ALA A 160 -1.27 -16.98 5.93
CA ALA A 160 -2.05 -16.68 4.74
C ALA A 160 -1.66 -17.56 3.54
N LEU A 161 -0.35 -17.80 3.35
CA LEU A 161 0.15 -18.71 2.30
C LEU A 161 -0.29 -20.15 2.53
N ALA A 162 -0.25 -20.63 3.76
CA ALA A 162 -0.72 -21.98 4.10
C ALA A 162 -2.23 -22.12 3.84
N ALA A 163 -3.02 -21.10 4.15
CA ALA A 163 -4.45 -21.06 3.85
C ALA A 163 -4.71 -21.09 2.34
N ALA A 164 -3.97 -20.29 1.55
CA ALA A 164 -4.09 -20.24 0.09
C ALA A 164 -3.73 -21.60 -0.54
N ALA A 165 -2.61 -22.21 -0.11
CA ALA A 165 -2.18 -23.51 -0.62
C ALA A 165 -3.19 -24.61 -0.26
N SER A 166 -3.73 -24.61 0.96
CA SER A 166 -4.77 -25.55 1.38
C SER A 166 -6.03 -25.43 0.54
N ASN A 167 -6.46 -24.18 0.25
CA ASN A 167 -7.62 -23.94 -0.60
C ASN A 167 -7.37 -24.43 -2.03
N ALA A 168 -6.19 -24.14 -2.61
CA ALA A 168 -5.81 -24.60 -3.93
C ALA A 168 -5.86 -26.12 -4.06
N VAL A 169 -5.35 -26.85 -3.06
CA VAL A 169 -5.39 -28.31 -3.04
C VAL A 169 -6.83 -28.83 -2.96
N LYS A 170 -7.68 -28.23 -2.13
CA LYS A 170 -9.09 -28.60 -2.01
C LYS A 170 -9.84 -28.36 -3.32
N ASP A 171 -9.63 -27.20 -3.95
CA ASP A 171 -10.28 -26.85 -5.22
C ASP A 171 -9.85 -27.83 -6.33
N ALA A 172 -8.57 -28.21 -6.38
CA ALA A 172 -8.08 -29.22 -7.32
C ALA A 172 -8.80 -30.56 -7.12
N GLN A 173 -8.97 -30.99 -5.88
CA GLN A 173 -9.67 -32.24 -5.55
C GLN A 173 -11.15 -32.21 -5.96
N VAL A 174 -11.84 -31.10 -5.69
CA VAL A 174 -13.25 -30.89 -6.09
C VAL A 174 -13.40 -30.95 -7.61
N ILE A 175 -12.52 -30.25 -8.35
CA ILE A 175 -12.53 -30.28 -9.82
C ILE A 175 -12.28 -31.70 -10.34
N ALA A 176 -11.27 -32.38 -9.81
CA ALA A 176 -10.93 -33.73 -10.21
C ALA A 176 -12.11 -34.70 -10.00
N GLN A 177 -12.76 -34.62 -8.84
CA GLN A 177 -13.94 -35.43 -8.56
C GLN A 177 -15.13 -35.13 -9.48
N ALA A 178 -15.39 -33.87 -9.78
CA ALA A 178 -16.51 -33.45 -10.62
C ALA A 178 -16.31 -33.82 -12.10
N THR A 179 -15.06 -33.82 -12.59
CA THR A 179 -14.72 -34.05 -14.00
C THR A 179 -14.29 -35.50 -14.29
N GLY A 180 -14.01 -36.30 -13.25
CA GLY A 180 -13.52 -37.65 -13.38
C GLY A 180 -12.02 -37.76 -13.74
N ILE A 181 -11.28 -36.66 -13.77
CA ILE A 181 -9.83 -36.65 -14.01
C ILE A 181 -9.09 -37.11 -12.74
N LYS A 182 -7.88 -37.65 -12.93
CA LYS A 182 -7.00 -38.01 -11.81
C LYS A 182 -5.86 -36.98 -11.68
N LEU A 183 -5.67 -36.47 -10.49
CA LEU A 183 -4.50 -35.67 -10.16
C LEU A 183 -3.30 -36.61 -9.97
N VAL A 184 -2.23 -36.40 -10.74
CA VAL A 184 -1.03 -37.24 -10.69
C VAL A 184 0.00 -36.66 -9.73
N ARG A 185 0.46 -35.42 -9.99
CA ARG A 185 1.44 -34.72 -9.17
C ARG A 185 1.38 -33.22 -9.43
N VAL A 186 1.90 -32.41 -8.52
CA VAL A 186 2.12 -30.99 -8.72
C VAL A 186 3.34 -30.80 -9.61
N LEU A 187 3.16 -30.10 -10.73
CA LEU A 187 4.23 -29.73 -11.66
C LEU A 187 4.85 -28.37 -11.30
N SER A 188 4.04 -27.44 -10.83
CA SER A 188 4.49 -26.10 -10.50
C SER A 188 3.66 -25.49 -9.37
N VAL A 189 4.34 -24.73 -8.53
CA VAL A 189 3.75 -23.89 -7.50
C VAL A 189 4.26 -22.46 -7.71
N THR A 190 3.35 -21.52 -7.95
CA THR A 190 3.67 -20.10 -8.07
C THR A 190 3.04 -19.35 -6.92
N LEU A 191 3.88 -18.66 -6.15
CA LEU A 191 3.43 -17.76 -5.11
C LEU A 191 3.25 -16.36 -5.72
N ASN A 192 2.03 -15.85 -5.70
CA ASN A 192 1.74 -14.50 -6.12
C ASN A 192 1.90 -13.54 -4.93
N GLN A 193 1.90 -12.25 -5.21
CA GLN A 193 2.12 -11.23 -4.20
C GLN A 193 1.10 -11.32 -3.06
N THR A 194 1.60 -11.30 -1.82
CA THR A 194 0.76 -11.18 -0.62
C THR A 194 0.33 -9.73 -0.47
N GLN A 195 -0.96 -9.50 -0.26
CA GLN A 195 -1.55 -8.19 -0.07
C GLN A 195 -1.97 -8.01 1.39
N VAL A 196 -1.69 -6.82 1.92
CA VAL A 196 -2.12 -6.40 3.26
C VAL A 196 -3.12 -5.26 3.08
N SER A 197 -4.34 -5.46 3.54
CA SER A 197 -5.39 -4.45 3.51
C SER A 197 -5.58 -3.87 4.91
N SER A 198 -5.00 -2.70 5.14
CA SER A 198 -5.22 -1.88 6.33
C SER A 198 -6.53 -1.11 6.21
N ARG A 199 -7.15 -0.79 7.35
CA ARG A 199 -8.31 0.10 7.37
C ARG A 199 -7.84 1.54 7.34
N ASN A 200 -8.15 2.24 6.26
CA ASN A 200 -7.98 3.69 6.14
C ASN A 200 -9.27 4.40 6.56
N LEU A 201 -9.14 5.43 7.37
CA LEU A 201 -10.25 6.30 7.75
C LEU A 201 -10.04 7.67 7.09
N ASP A 202 -11.09 8.16 6.44
CA ASP A 202 -11.10 9.52 5.93
C ASP A 202 -11.54 10.47 7.05
N PHE A 203 -10.68 11.42 7.42
CA PHE A 203 -10.96 12.40 8.48
C PHE A 203 -12.21 13.23 8.20
N ALA A 204 -12.52 13.51 6.93
CA ALA A 204 -13.72 14.25 6.55
C ALA A 204 -15.02 13.53 6.99
N SER A 205 -15.01 12.20 7.03
CA SER A 205 -16.15 11.40 7.51
C SER A 205 -16.30 11.43 9.03
N ILE A 206 -15.20 11.64 9.76
CA ILE A 206 -15.15 11.70 11.24
C ILE A 206 -15.57 13.08 11.73
N ALA A 207 -15.11 14.14 11.10
CA ALA A 207 -15.41 15.53 11.47
C ALA A 207 -16.92 15.83 11.41
N ASN A 208 -17.67 15.20 10.50
CA ASN A 208 -19.13 15.35 10.39
C ASN A 208 -19.89 14.61 11.51
N ALA A 209 -19.26 13.69 12.23
CA ALA A 209 -19.88 12.95 13.35
C ALA A 209 -19.61 13.59 14.73
N ALA A 210 -18.77 14.63 14.79
CA ALA A 210 -18.27 15.21 16.03
C ALA A 210 -19.27 16.20 16.67
N GLY A 211 -20.26 15.62 17.35
CA GLY A 211 -20.95 16.29 18.46
C GLY A 211 -20.44 15.84 19.85
N SER A 212 -19.37 15.02 19.91
CA SER A 212 -18.89 14.40 21.14
C SER A 212 -17.55 14.98 21.61
N VAL A 213 -17.32 14.93 22.91
CA VAL A 213 -16.14 15.47 23.61
C VAL A 213 -14.81 14.80 23.22
N VAL A 214 -14.85 13.65 22.58
CA VAL A 214 -13.70 12.89 22.07
C VAL A 214 -14.04 12.34 20.69
N THR A 215 -13.14 12.47 19.74
CA THR A 215 -13.29 11.90 18.40
C THR A 215 -13.38 10.38 18.47
N PRO A 216 -14.53 9.73 18.15
CA PRO A 216 -14.70 8.29 18.27
C PRO A 216 -13.97 7.60 17.10
N ILE A 217 -12.88 6.94 17.40
CA ILE A 217 -12.10 6.17 16.42
C ILE A 217 -11.83 4.79 16.99
N GLU A 218 -12.33 3.76 16.28
CA GLU A 218 -12.19 2.37 16.70
C GLU A 218 -11.20 1.65 15.75
N PRO A 219 -10.18 0.96 16.31
CA PRO A 219 -9.34 0.07 15.56
C PRO A 219 -10.16 -1.04 14.92
N GLY A 220 -9.78 -1.46 13.72
CA GLY A 220 -10.40 -2.57 13.02
C GLY A 220 -9.45 -3.77 12.89
N GLU A 221 -9.87 -4.74 12.09
CA GLU A 221 -9.01 -5.86 11.70
C GLU A 221 -8.28 -5.53 10.40
N VAL A 222 -7.07 -6.06 10.29
CA VAL A 222 -6.25 -6.06 9.07
C VAL A 222 -6.41 -7.41 8.37
N SER A 223 -6.69 -7.40 7.07
CA SER A 223 -6.75 -8.61 6.26
C SER A 223 -5.44 -8.80 5.51
N ILE A 224 -4.87 -10.00 5.63
CA ILE A 224 -3.68 -10.42 4.88
C ILE A 224 -4.12 -11.51 3.93
N THR A 225 -3.99 -11.27 2.62
CA THR A 225 -4.41 -12.18 1.56
C THR A 225 -3.21 -12.63 0.76
N ALA A 226 -3.04 -13.93 0.65
CA ALA A 226 -2.06 -14.56 -0.24
C ALA A 226 -2.76 -15.28 -1.39
N ASN A 227 -2.07 -15.38 -2.53
CA ASN A 227 -2.55 -16.10 -3.71
C ASN A 227 -1.51 -17.12 -4.14
N VAL A 228 -1.98 -18.32 -4.45
CA VAL A 228 -1.16 -19.44 -4.91
C VAL A 228 -1.75 -19.98 -6.21
N THR A 229 -0.90 -20.21 -7.21
CA THR A 229 -1.25 -20.92 -8.42
C THR A 229 -0.57 -22.28 -8.42
N LEU A 230 -1.35 -23.34 -8.60
CA LEU A 230 -0.88 -24.71 -8.73
C LEU A 230 -1.12 -25.20 -10.16
N ILE A 231 -0.15 -25.95 -10.68
CA ILE A 231 -0.29 -26.71 -11.93
C ILE A 231 -0.10 -28.17 -11.59
N TYR A 232 -1.15 -28.96 -11.84
CA TYR A 232 -1.13 -30.42 -11.70
C TYR A 232 -0.99 -31.09 -13.04
N GLU A 233 -0.23 -32.16 -13.08
CA GLU A 233 -0.37 -33.20 -14.12
C GLU A 233 -1.64 -33.99 -13.86
N ILE A 234 -2.43 -34.21 -14.91
CA ILE A 234 -3.70 -34.94 -14.85
C ILE A 234 -3.74 -36.09 -15.82
N GLN A 235 -4.59 -37.08 -15.51
CA GLN A 235 -4.83 -38.28 -16.33
C GLN A 235 -6.34 -38.50 -16.48
#